data_a57a14507e6a71de0fd16022a43bc888
#
_entry.id   a57a14507e6a71de0fd16022a43bc888
#
_cell.length_a   1.000
_cell.length_b   1.000
_cell.length_c   1.000
_cell.angle_alpha   90.00
_cell.angle_beta   90.00
_cell.angle_gamma   90.00
#
_symmetry.space_group_name_H-M   'P 1'
#
loop_
_entity.id
_entity.type
_entity.pdbx_description
1 polymer ?
#
loop_
_entity_poly.entity_id
_entity_poly.type
_entity_poly.pdbx_seq_one_letter_code
_entity_poly.pdbx_strand_id
1 'polypeptide(L)'
;MIKVFNDTDKLYKSNGDAVIAATKARVKNADNGDYTLELTCSSDYSDVLQANKIIVAPTPQGEQAFRVRSIEKRSNRLDAKAYHVFYDADNLIIADSYAVNKTAKQALKYFNNATDITSPFTMDSDILSIHNLRIVRKSLAEAIVEVIERWGGHLVRDNYNIAVKGSIGKDYGVTIQYKKNLKELTASYDWSSVVTKLLPVGKDGVLLQDLYVYSETQYNIPFTKTVTFEQDIEREDYPSDAAYIAALRADLRKQAKNYVAIACMPTINYTLRGNPEKATDIGDIIEVKDARIGVDVLTKVISYEYDAITNKYVTLEFGNFTPKLSSLMSDIKAETSIQIANATSNINVEVNGIVDAITALNSLVTELEEDKQDLLGEGRYIDITDNIVNCDLTAGDGINIDADNAIKLAPLSMIEIKDNIIATVDTNVITLFINLPRPIDTYNIESYSLKIYTTQGAGTTIDIDNTIADITLASEIVNDYTLEITLTDAGETLTGLAGAYNAYAELIITN
;
A
#
# COMPACT_ATOMS: atom_id res chain seq x y z
N MET A 1 -7.43 -5.56 34.63
CA MET A 1 -8.73 -6.27 34.66
C MET A 1 -9.05 -6.65 33.22
N ILE A 2 -9.55 -7.88 32.97
CA ILE A 2 -9.81 -8.34 31.60
C ILE A 2 -11.30 -8.23 31.35
N LYS A 3 -11.68 -7.50 30.32
CA LYS A 3 -13.07 -7.16 29.99
C LYS A 3 -13.43 -7.73 28.61
N VAL A 4 -14.69 -8.14 28.45
CA VAL A 4 -15.21 -8.60 27.15
C VAL A 4 -16.27 -7.63 26.68
N PHE A 5 -16.16 -7.25 25.41
CA PHE A 5 -17.07 -6.33 24.74
C PHE A 5 -17.68 -6.96 23.51
N ASN A 6 -18.78 -6.40 23.07
CA ASN A 6 -19.37 -6.75 21.79
C ASN A 6 -18.44 -6.35 20.62
N ASP A 7 -18.58 -7.02 19.50
CA ASP A 7 -17.79 -6.80 18.28
C ASP A 7 -17.96 -5.39 17.67
N THR A 8 -19.07 -4.72 18.00
CA THR A 8 -19.39 -3.36 17.54
C THR A 8 -18.91 -2.24 18.45
N ASP A 9 -18.49 -2.54 19.70
CA ASP A 9 -17.98 -1.51 20.60
C ASP A 9 -16.57 -1.08 20.20
N LYS A 10 -16.34 0.24 20.15
CA LYS A 10 -15.05 0.83 19.77
C LYS A 10 -14.45 1.72 20.87
N LEU A 11 -15.20 2.04 21.90
CA LEU A 11 -14.78 3.02 22.91
C LEU A 11 -14.24 2.40 24.18
N TYR A 12 -14.63 1.17 24.51
CA TYR A 12 -14.15 0.37 25.66
C TYR A 12 -14.18 1.09 27.02
N LYS A 13 -15.09 2.05 27.21
CA LYS A 13 -15.14 2.93 28.40
C LYS A 13 -15.88 2.33 29.59
N SER A 14 -16.59 1.22 29.39
CA SER A 14 -17.35 0.51 30.42
C SER A 14 -16.62 -0.75 30.91
N ASN A 15 -17.29 -1.55 31.71
CA ASN A 15 -16.82 -2.90 32.03
C ASN A 15 -17.20 -3.95 30.98
N GLY A 16 -17.79 -3.53 29.84
CA GLY A 16 -18.21 -4.41 28.77
C GLY A 16 -19.40 -5.31 29.14
N ASP A 17 -19.55 -6.40 28.36
CA ASP A 17 -20.57 -7.44 28.61
C ASP A 17 -20.21 -8.28 29.84
N ALA A 18 -18.91 -8.44 30.11
CA ALA A 18 -18.43 -9.17 31.30
C ALA A 18 -16.98 -8.81 31.66
N VAL A 19 -16.64 -9.00 32.93
CA VAL A 19 -15.28 -9.02 33.46
C VAL A 19 -14.88 -10.46 33.72
N ILE A 20 -13.79 -10.92 33.11
CA ILE A 20 -13.34 -12.31 33.18
C ILE A 20 -12.24 -12.47 34.24
N ALA A 21 -12.45 -13.45 35.13
CA ALA A 21 -11.38 -13.98 35.98
C ALA A 21 -10.58 -15.02 35.19
N ALA A 22 -9.51 -14.54 34.54
CA ALA A 22 -8.63 -15.39 33.75
C ALA A 22 -7.58 -16.10 34.64
N THR A 23 -7.24 -17.33 34.28
CA THR A 23 -6.14 -18.10 34.90
C THR A 23 -4.82 -17.89 34.13
N LYS A 24 -4.92 -17.54 32.83
CA LYS A 24 -3.80 -17.14 31.97
C LYS A 24 -4.24 -15.96 31.08
N ALA A 25 -3.42 -14.94 30.99
CA ALA A 25 -3.61 -13.86 29.99
C ALA A 25 -2.24 -13.36 29.55
N ARG A 26 -1.78 -13.82 28.39
CA ARG A 26 -0.47 -13.53 27.82
C ARG A 26 -0.61 -12.64 26.60
N VAL A 27 -0.13 -11.43 26.72
CA VAL A 27 -0.02 -10.49 25.60
C VAL A 27 1.39 -10.60 25.03
N LYS A 28 1.49 -10.83 23.73
CA LYS A 28 2.74 -10.77 22.97
C LYS A 28 2.67 -9.58 22.03
N ASN A 29 3.69 -8.74 22.02
CA ASN A 29 3.83 -7.62 21.10
C ASN A 29 5.26 -7.56 20.59
N ALA A 30 5.41 -7.34 19.28
CA ALA A 30 6.71 -7.21 18.63
C ALA A 30 6.73 -5.99 17.70
N ASP A 31 7.89 -5.35 17.57
CA ASP A 31 8.09 -4.26 16.64
C ASP A 31 7.84 -4.73 15.20
N ASN A 32 6.99 -4.02 14.48
CA ASN A 32 6.55 -4.40 13.13
C ASN A 32 6.15 -5.88 13.02
N GLY A 33 5.65 -6.49 14.10
CA GLY A 33 5.37 -7.92 14.19
C GLY A 33 4.01 -8.21 14.86
N ASP A 34 3.90 -9.40 15.42
CA ASP A 34 2.69 -9.89 16.05
C ASP A 34 2.24 -9.03 17.25
N TYR A 35 0.90 -8.87 17.39
CA TYR A 35 0.29 -8.33 18.58
C TYR A 35 -0.92 -9.20 18.93
N THR A 36 -0.74 -10.10 19.90
CA THR A 36 -1.70 -11.15 20.19
C THR A 36 -1.97 -11.29 21.70
N LEU A 37 -3.11 -11.86 22.04
CA LEU A 37 -3.49 -12.24 23.40
C LEU A 37 -3.88 -13.72 23.44
N GLU A 38 -3.26 -14.48 24.33
CA GLU A 38 -3.70 -15.82 24.71
C GLU A 38 -4.40 -15.74 26.08
N LEU A 39 -5.63 -16.17 26.13
CA LEU A 39 -6.46 -16.15 27.33
C LEU A 39 -6.94 -17.54 27.69
N THR A 40 -6.85 -17.91 28.98
CA THR A 40 -7.49 -19.10 29.54
C THR A 40 -8.36 -18.69 30.72
N CYS A 41 -9.62 -19.15 30.75
CA CYS A 41 -10.57 -18.89 31.83
C CYS A 41 -11.49 -20.10 32.05
N SER A 42 -12.39 -20.02 33.07
CA SER A 42 -13.41 -21.05 33.33
C SER A 42 -14.39 -21.19 32.15
N SER A 43 -14.86 -22.40 31.91
CA SER A 43 -15.95 -22.67 30.97
C SER A 43 -17.26 -21.93 31.30
N ASP A 44 -17.42 -21.42 32.52
CA ASP A 44 -18.60 -20.62 32.95
C ASP A 44 -18.75 -19.33 32.11
N TYR A 45 -17.68 -18.87 31.47
CA TYR A 45 -17.72 -17.71 30.59
C TYR A 45 -18.07 -18.04 29.12
N SER A 46 -18.54 -19.28 28.83
CA SER A 46 -18.80 -19.73 27.44
C SER A 46 -19.87 -18.93 26.71
N ASP A 47 -20.81 -18.31 27.43
CA ASP A 47 -21.89 -17.53 26.83
C ASP A 47 -21.45 -16.11 26.45
N VAL A 48 -20.49 -15.56 27.18
CA VAL A 48 -19.98 -14.18 26.94
C VAL A 48 -18.69 -14.15 26.15
N LEU A 49 -17.81 -15.13 26.30
CA LEU A 49 -16.56 -15.24 25.53
C LEU A 49 -16.79 -16.13 24.32
N GLN A 50 -17.04 -15.49 23.19
CA GLN A 50 -17.31 -16.14 21.91
C GLN A 50 -16.35 -15.63 20.82
N ALA A 51 -16.30 -16.34 19.68
CA ALA A 51 -15.56 -15.88 18.50
C ALA A 51 -16.08 -14.49 18.06
N ASN A 52 -15.17 -13.68 17.56
CA ASN A 52 -15.40 -12.31 17.11
C ASN A 52 -15.67 -11.26 18.22
N LYS A 53 -15.90 -11.64 19.47
CA LYS A 53 -15.94 -10.69 20.60
C LYS A 53 -14.60 -10.00 20.81
N ILE A 54 -14.61 -8.85 21.46
CA ILE A 54 -13.42 -8.09 21.81
C ILE A 54 -13.03 -8.34 23.26
N ILE A 55 -11.77 -8.66 23.49
CA ILE A 55 -11.18 -8.74 24.82
C ILE A 55 -10.31 -7.49 25.01
N VAL A 56 -10.58 -6.71 26.06
CA VAL A 56 -9.72 -5.61 26.47
C VAL A 56 -8.85 -6.08 27.65
N ALA A 57 -7.55 -5.99 27.45
CA ALA A 57 -6.56 -6.42 28.43
C ALA A 57 -5.51 -5.34 28.71
N PRO A 58 -5.00 -5.22 29.95
CA PRO A 58 -3.93 -4.31 30.28
C PRO A 58 -2.61 -4.74 29.60
N THR A 59 -1.89 -3.75 29.08
CA THR A 59 -0.57 -3.89 28.49
C THR A 59 0.35 -2.77 29.01
N PRO A 60 1.65 -2.79 28.74
CA PRO A 60 2.55 -1.69 29.11
C PRO A 60 2.13 -0.33 28.53
N GLN A 61 1.44 -0.32 27.38
CA GLN A 61 0.92 0.88 26.71
C GLN A 61 -0.46 1.35 27.24
N GLY A 62 -1.06 0.62 28.17
CA GLY A 62 -2.42 0.83 28.62
C GLY A 62 -3.35 -0.33 28.23
N GLU A 63 -4.67 -0.09 28.31
CA GLU A 63 -5.65 -1.10 27.91
C GLU A 63 -5.73 -1.20 26.38
N GLN A 64 -5.54 -2.40 25.84
CA GLN A 64 -5.60 -2.67 24.41
C GLN A 64 -6.67 -3.71 24.08
N ALA A 65 -7.28 -3.56 22.93
CA ALA A 65 -8.38 -4.37 22.45
C ALA A 65 -7.90 -5.46 21.48
N PHE A 66 -8.38 -6.69 21.71
CA PHE A 66 -8.03 -7.88 20.95
C PHE A 66 -9.29 -8.59 20.47
N ARG A 67 -9.42 -8.84 19.18
CA ARG A 67 -10.54 -9.61 18.62
C ARG A 67 -10.26 -11.11 18.72
N VAL A 68 -11.19 -11.84 19.28
CA VAL A 68 -11.13 -13.31 19.42
C VAL A 68 -11.24 -13.96 18.04
N ARG A 69 -10.19 -14.66 17.60
CA ARG A 69 -10.17 -15.39 16.34
C ARG A 69 -10.42 -16.88 16.50
N SER A 70 -9.97 -17.46 17.63
CA SER A 70 -10.24 -18.86 17.91
C SER A 70 -10.51 -19.09 19.39
N ILE A 71 -11.40 -20.03 19.66
CA ILE A 71 -11.73 -20.49 21.02
C ILE A 71 -11.77 -22.01 21.00
N GLU A 72 -11.01 -22.61 21.91
CA GLU A 72 -11.09 -24.02 22.22
C GLU A 72 -11.89 -24.18 23.51
N LYS A 73 -13.04 -24.89 23.45
CA LYS A 73 -13.91 -25.16 24.60
C LYS A 73 -13.63 -26.56 25.14
N ARG A 74 -13.28 -26.62 26.41
CA ARG A 74 -13.10 -27.86 27.16
C ARG A 74 -14.09 -27.90 28.32
N SER A 75 -14.28 -29.06 28.96
CA SER A 75 -15.29 -29.25 30.00
C SER A 75 -15.19 -28.25 31.17
N ASN A 76 -13.96 -27.81 31.49
CA ASN A 76 -13.71 -26.96 32.66
C ASN A 76 -13.00 -25.64 32.33
N ARG A 77 -12.67 -25.40 31.04
CA ARG A 77 -11.96 -24.20 30.65
C ARG A 77 -12.22 -23.81 29.21
N LEU A 78 -11.97 -22.53 28.92
CA LEU A 78 -11.91 -21.95 27.61
C LEU A 78 -10.47 -21.47 27.34
N ASP A 79 -9.92 -21.83 26.20
CA ASP A 79 -8.64 -21.29 25.70
C ASP A 79 -8.96 -20.43 24.47
N ALA A 80 -8.73 -19.12 24.56
CA ALA A 80 -8.99 -18.16 23.49
C ALA A 80 -7.69 -17.58 22.96
N LYS A 81 -7.57 -17.47 21.64
CA LYS A 81 -6.52 -16.72 20.95
C LYS A 81 -7.15 -15.52 20.28
N ALA A 82 -6.68 -14.33 20.63
CA ALA A 82 -7.17 -13.08 20.12
C ALA A 82 -6.02 -12.26 19.51
N TYR A 83 -6.34 -11.50 18.48
CA TYR A 83 -5.41 -10.62 17.78
C TYR A 83 -5.80 -9.17 18.02
N HIS A 84 -4.83 -8.29 18.15
CA HIS A 84 -5.10 -6.86 18.31
C HIS A 84 -6.06 -6.36 17.21
N VAL A 85 -6.95 -5.43 17.54
CA VAL A 85 -7.95 -4.92 16.59
C VAL A 85 -7.34 -4.30 15.32
N PHE A 86 -6.05 -3.97 15.31
CA PHE A 86 -5.31 -3.62 14.10
C PHE A 86 -5.52 -4.62 12.96
N TYR A 87 -5.58 -5.92 13.27
CA TYR A 87 -5.77 -6.96 12.25
C TYR A 87 -7.18 -6.99 11.64
N ASP A 88 -8.11 -6.17 12.13
CA ASP A 88 -9.38 -5.95 11.44
C ASP A 88 -9.17 -5.22 10.09
N ALA A 89 -8.03 -4.53 9.92
CA ALA A 89 -7.62 -3.92 8.66
C ALA A 89 -7.39 -4.94 7.53
N ASP A 90 -7.18 -6.23 7.83
CA ASP A 90 -7.10 -7.28 6.80
C ASP A 90 -8.42 -7.50 6.05
N ASN A 91 -9.54 -7.06 6.63
CA ASN A 91 -10.86 -7.19 6.01
C ASN A 91 -11.28 -5.94 5.21
N LEU A 92 -10.43 -4.93 5.12
CA LEU A 92 -10.66 -3.68 4.39
C LEU A 92 -9.82 -3.71 3.12
N ILE A 93 -10.49 -3.83 1.97
CA ILE A 93 -9.81 -4.05 0.70
C ILE A 93 -9.67 -2.74 -0.07
N ILE A 94 -8.48 -2.52 -0.62
CA ILE A 94 -8.16 -1.44 -1.53
C ILE A 94 -8.11 -2.04 -2.94
N ALA A 95 -9.02 -1.63 -3.82
CA ALA A 95 -9.09 -2.15 -5.18
C ALA A 95 -7.88 -1.69 -6.02
N ASP A 96 -7.68 -0.37 -6.09
CA ASP A 96 -6.52 0.29 -6.70
C ASP A 96 -6.41 1.69 -6.13
N SER A 97 -5.22 2.07 -5.69
CA SER A 97 -4.97 3.39 -5.11
C SER A 97 -3.49 3.76 -5.27
N TYR A 98 -3.21 4.98 -5.71
CA TYR A 98 -1.86 5.45 -6.01
C TYR A 98 -1.53 6.74 -5.26
N ALA A 99 -0.70 6.64 -4.23
CA ALA A 99 -0.16 7.78 -3.51
C ALA A 99 1.09 8.32 -4.23
N VAL A 100 0.96 9.47 -4.89
CA VAL A 100 2.05 10.12 -5.64
C VAL A 100 2.57 11.31 -4.86
N ASN A 101 3.90 11.42 -4.72
CA ASN A 101 4.59 12.52 -4.02
C ASN A 101 4.01 12.78 -2.61
N LYS A 102 3.79 11.72 -1.84
CA LYS A 102 3.17 11.81 -0.49
C LYS A 102 4.18 11.51 0.62
N THR A 103 4.01 12.18 1.76
CA THR A 103 4.63 11.75 3.02
C THR A 103 3.94 10.49 3.53
N ALA A 104 4.58 9.74 4.44
CA ALA A 104 3.99 8.53 5.04
C ALA A 104 2.60 8.82 5.65
N LYS A 105 2.42 9.94 6.34
CA LYS A 105 1.12 10.36 6.91
C LYS A 105 0.05 10.55 5.85
N GLN A 106 0.40 11.21 4.75
CA GLN A 106 -0.53 11.45 3.65
C GLN A 106 -0.89 10.14 2.93
N ALA A 107 0.11 9.28 2.66
CA ALA A 107 -0.10 7.97 2.03
C ALA A 107 -1.00 7.07 2.89
N LEU A 108 -0.73 6.95 4.19
CA LEU A 108 -1.57 6.20 5.12
C LEU A 108 -3.02 6.68 5.12
N LYS A 109 -3.25 7.99 5.17
CA LYS A 109 -4.60 8.56 5.11
C LYS A 109 -5.26 8.29 3.77
N TYR A 110 -4.51 8.40 2.68
CA TYR A 110 -5.00 8.14 1.34
C TYR A 110 -5.48 6.69 1.18
N PHE A 111 -4.65 5.73 1.59
CA PHE A 111 -5.03 4.31 1.54
C PHE A 111 -6.16 3.96 2.51
N ASN A 112 -6.19 4.58 3.69
CA ASN A 112 -7.28 4.40 4.65
C ASN A 112 -8.64 4.87 4.12
N ASN A 113 -8.66 5.92 3.30
CA ASN A 113 -9.87 6.44 2.67
C ASN A 113 -10.26 5.66 1.40
N ALA A 114 -9.33 4.90 0.80
CA ALA A 114 -9.56 4.14 -0.42
C ALA A 114 -10.07 2.70 -0.17
N THR A 115 -10.44 2.37 1.06
CA THR A 115 -10.98 1.05 1.40
C THR A 115 -12.44 0.92 0.94
N ASP A 116 -12.82 -0.29 0.56
CA ASP A 116 -14.18 -0.67 0.09
C ASP A 116 -15.30 -0.39 1.10
N ILE A 117 -14.98 -0.36 2.37
CA ILE A 117 -15.87 0.02 3.48
C ILE A 117 -15.17 1.06 4.36
N THR A 118 -15.96 1.95 4.98
CA THR A 118 -15.44 2.99 5.87
C THR A 118 -14.57 2.40 6.98
N SER A 119 -13.30 2.77 6.97
CA SER A 119 -12.32 2.31 7.93
C SER A 119 -12.57 2.91 9.33
N PRO A 120 -12.48 2.11 10.40
CA PRO A 120 -12.54 2.61 11.78
C PRO A 120 -11.23 3.24 12.26
N PHE A 121 -10.15 3.14 11.48
CA PHE A 121 -8.81 3.50 11.91
C PHE A 121 -8.51 4.99 11.71
N THR A 122 -7.78 5.55 12.67
CA THR A 122 -7.10 6.84 12.49
C THR A 122 -5.65 6.58 12.10
N MET A 123 -5.11 7.40 11.20
CA MET A 123 -3.76 7.22 10.65
C MET A 123 -2.87 8.42 10.96
N ASP A 124 -1.65 8.16 11.44
CA ASP A 124 -0.64 9.18 11.72
C ASP A 124 0.77 8.73 11.34
N SER A 125 1.67 9.70 11.10
CA SER A 125 3.09 9.47 10.93
C SER A 125 3.87 10.76 11.15
N ASP A 126 5.12 10.66 11.61
CA ASP A 126 6.08 11.76 11.74
C ASP A 126 7.18 11.73 10.66
N ILE A 127 7.11 10.78 9.73
CA ILE A 127 8.09 10.61 8.65
C ILE A 127 7.77 11.62 7.54
N LEU A 128 8.77 12.44 7.21
CA LEU A 128 8.63 13.54 6.27
C LEU A 128 9.16 13.24 4.86
N SER A 129 9.85 12.11 4.67
CA SER A 129 10.30 11.69 3.33
C SER A 129 9.10 11.51 2.40
N ILE A 130 9.31 11.84 1.13
CA ILE A 130 8.27 11.81 0.09
C ILE A 130 8.57 10.65 -0.86
N HIS A 131 7.59 9.80 -1.08
CA HIS A 131 7.70 8.65 -1.99
C HIS A 131 6.38 8.42 -2.74
N ASN A 132 6.47 7.55 -3.74
CA ASN A 132 5.34 7.04 -4.50
C ASN A 132 5.06 5.60 -4.09
N LEU A 133 3.78 5.23 -3.99
CA LEU A 133 3.36 3.86 -3.71
C LEU A 133 1.99 3.59 -4.30
N ARG A 134 1.85 2.51 -5.05
CA ARG A 134 0.57 2.02 -5.57
C ARG A 134 0.19 0.73 -4.87
N ILE A 135 -1.05 0.68 -4.41
CA ILE A 135 -1.66 -0.49 -3.77
C ILE A 135 -2.78 -1.00 -4.67
N VAL A 136 -2.69 -2.26 -5.07
CA VAL A 136 -3.68 -2.90 -5.97
C VAL A 136 -4.15 -4.21 -5.36
N ARG A 137 -5.45 -4.34 -5.13
CA ARG A 137 -6.11 -5.57 -4.64
C ARG A 137 -5.49 -6.13 -3.37
N LYS A 138 -5.17 -5.24 -2.41
CA LYS A 138 -4.57 -5.59 -1.12
C LYS A 138 -5.42 -5.07 0.03
N SER A 139 -5.24 -5.68 1.20
CA SER A 139 -5.87 -5.19 2.42
C SER A 139 -5.20 -3.89 2.91
N LEU A 140 -5.92 -3.14 3.76
CA LEU A 140 -5.36 -1.98 4.42
C LEU A 140 -4.17 -2.34 5.32
N ALA A 141 -4.17 -3.52 5.96
CA ALA A 141 -3.04 -3.99 6.76
C ALA A 141 -1.79 -4.20 5.89
N GLU A 142 -1.93 -4.84 4.73
CA GLU A 142 -0.85 -4.99 3.76
C GLU A 142 -0.36 -3.63 3.25
N ALA A 143 -1.27 -2.70 2.95
CA ALA A 143 -0.92 -1.35 2.53
C ALA A 143 -0.09 -0.60 3.59
N ILE A 144 -0.44 -0.73 4.89
CA ILE A 144 0.34 -0.16 5.99
C ILE A 144 1.75 -0.75 6.04
N VAL A 145 1.88 -2.06 5.83
CA VAL A 145 3.17 -2.75 5.78
C VAL A 145 4.03 -2.21 4.62
N GLU A 146 3.47 -2.06 3.44
CA GLU A 146 4.19 -1.49 2.29
C GLU A 146 4.58 -0.02 2.51
N VAL A 147 3.75 0.76 3.23
CA VAL A 147 4.16 2.10 3.66
C VAL A 147 5.38 2.03 4.58
N ILE A 148 5.43 1.09 5.54
CA ILE A 148 6.60 0.91 6.41
C ILE A 148 7.83 0.48 5.60
N GLU A 149 7.67 -0.44 4.65
CA GLU A 149 8.76 -0.87 3.77
C GLU A 149 9.29 0.28 2.90
N ARG A 150 8.41 1.16 2.43
CA ARG A 150 8.76 2.25 1.50
C ARG A 150 9.31 3.50 2.20
N TRP A 151 8.70 3.92 3.30
CA TRP A 151 9.10 5.12 4.06
C TRP A 151 10.02 4.80 5.23
N GLY A 152 10.13 3.53 5.61
CA GLY A 152 10.76 3.09 6.85
C GLY A 152 9.87 3.29 8.07
N GLY A 153 10.38 2.96 9.24
CA GLY A 153 9.76 3.25 10.52
C GLY A 153 9.16 2.06 11.25
N HIS A 154 8.47 2.37 12.33
CA HIS A 154 7.93 1.45 13.31
C HIS A 154 6.42 1.58 13.43
N LEU A 155 5.71 0.46 13.44
CA LEU A 155 4.27 0.39 13.59
C LEU A 155 3.86 0.55 15.05
N VAL A 156 3.18 1.65 15.35
CA VAL A 156 2.57 1.90 16.65
C VAL A 156 1.07 1.65 16.57
N ARG A 157 0.58 0.79 17.47
CA ARG A 157 -0.82 0.33 17.52
C ARG A 157 -1.42 0.68 18.87
N ASP A 158 -2.38 1.57 18.90
CA ASP A 158 -3.15 1.92 20.09
C ASP A 158 -4.64 1.80 19.77
N ASN A 159 -5.19 0.62 20.00
CA ASN A 159 -6.55 0.26 19.60
C ASN A 159 -6.76 0.58 18.10
N TYR A 160 -7.69 1.47 17.74
CA TYR A 160 -7.92 1.90 16.36
C TYR A 160 -7.04 3.07 15.92
N ASN A 161 -6.12 3.55 16.77
CA ASN A 161 -5.16 4.58 16.39
C ASN A 161 -3.87 3.91 15.90
N ILE A 162 -3.58 4.08 14.63
CA ILE A 162 -2.42 3.48 13.97
C ILE A 162 -1.46 4.58 13.56
N ALA A 163 -0.18 4.42 13.91
CA ALA A 163 0.84 5.34 13.49
C ALA A 163 2.08 4.61 12.97
N VAL A 164 2.75 5.20 11.98
CA VAL A 164 4.08 4.79 11.53
C VAL A 164 5.06 5.88 11.94
N LYS A 165 5.98 5.56 12.86
CA LYS A 165 6.91 6.51 13.44
C LYS A 165 8.35 6.22 13.00
N GLY A 166 9.10 7.27 12.64
CA GLY A 166 10.50 7.14 12.25
C GLY A 166 11.41 6.66 13.38
N SER A 167 11.01 6.92 14.63
CA SER A 167 11.68 6.42 15.83
C SER A 167 10.67 6.23 16.94
N ILE A 168 10.84 5.18 17.73
CA ILE A 168 10.01 4.85 18.88
C ILE A 168 10.87 4.63 20.11
N GLY A 169 10.21 4.69 21.29
CA GLY A 169 10.82 4.47 22.59
C GLY A 169 11.62 5.67 23.12
N LYS A 170 11.97 5.56 24.38
CA LYS A 170 12.73 6.57 25.14
C LYS A 170 13.74 5.89 26.03
N ASP A 171 14.77 6.64 26.43
CA ASP A 171 15.68 6.21 27.48
C ASP A 171 15.15 6.70 28.84
N TYR A 172 14.69 5.75 29.64
CA TYR A 172 14.24 6.00 31.00
C TYR A 172 15.30 5.64 32.05
N GLY A 173 16.54 5.35 31.65
CA GLY A 173 17.62 4.90 32.51
C GLY A 173 17.31 3.55 33.17
N VAL A 174 16.63 2.65 32.46
CA VAL A 174 16.33 1.32 32.95
C VAL A 174 17.57 0.43 32.81
N THR A 175 18.07 -0.08 33.93
CA THR A 175 19.17 -1.06 33.92
C THR A 175 18.66 -2.42 34.38
N ILE A 176 18.98 -3.46 33.59
CA ILE A 176 18.72 -4.85 33.92
C ILE A 176 20.03 -5.53 34.22
N GLN A 177 20.16 -6.02 35.44
CA GLN A 177 21.43 -6.55 35.95
C GLN A 177 21.23 -7.89 36.68
N TYR A 178 22.19 -8.82 36.47
CA TYR A 178 22.24 -10.07 37.21
C TYR A 178 22.28 -9.83 38.74
N LYS A 179 21.55 -10.67 39.48
CA LYS A 179 21.32 -10.59 40.94
C LYS A 179 20.40 -9.43 41.39
N LYS A 180 19.87 -8.60 40.48
CA LYS A 180 18.92 -7.54 40.81
C LYS A 180 17.51 -7.86 40.24
N ASN A 181 17.35 -7.77 38.96
CA ASN A 181 16.06 -7.93 38.25
C ASN A 181 16.16 -8.87 37.03
N LEU A 182 17.36 -9.43 36.78
CA LEU A 182 17.63 -10.43 35.75
C LEU A 182 17.55 -11.83 36.32
N LYS A 183 16.68 -12.66 35.74
CA LYS A 183 16.59 -14.10 36.06
C LYS A 183 17.42 -14.94 35.11
N GLU A 184 17.26 -14.69 33.83
CA GLU A 184 17.90 -15.42 32.74
C GLU A 184 18.20 -14.48 31.59
N LEU A 185 19.35 -14.60 30.95
CA LEU A 185 19.73 -13.89 29.74
C LEU A 185 20.31 -14.88 28.75
N THR A 186 19.76 -14.88 27.55
CA THR A 186 20.26 -15.62 26.40
C THR A 186 20.71 -14.64 25.32
N ALA A 187 21.92 -14.76 24.82
CA ALA A 187 22.38 -14.02 23.64
C ALA A 187 22.38 -14.97 22.43
N SER A 188 21.68 -14.60 21.39
CA SER A 188 21.59 -15.34 20.13
C SER A 188 22.22 -14.53 19.01
N TYR A 189 23.14 -15.16 18.29
CA TYR A 189 23.88 -14.55 17.17
C TYR A 189 23.35 -15.15 15.88
N ASP A 190 22.68 -14.35 15.06
CA ASP A 190 22.15 -14.76 13.76
C ASP A 190 23.03 -14.23 12.62
N TRP A 191 23.66 -15.17 11.90
CA TRP A 191 24.51 -14.91 10.75
C TRP A 191 23.79 -15.02 9.42
N SER A 192 22.54 -15.46 9.40
CA SER A 192 21.77 -15.71 8.16
C SER A 192 21.49 -14.43 7.37
N SER A 193 21.46 -13.29 8.07
CA SER A 193 21.20 -11.97 7.48
C SER A 193 22.48 -11.21 7.08
N VAL A 194 23.66 -11.75 7.40
CA VAL A 194 24.93 -11.08 7.09
C VAL A 194 25.14 -10.98 5.58
N VAL A 195 25.51 -9.78 5.12
CA VAL A 195 25.86 -9.50 3.74
C VAL A 195 27.12 -8.67 3.67
N THR A 196 28.20 -9.23 3.11
CA THR A 196 29.48 -8.52 2.90
C THR A 196 29.80 -8.28 1.44
N LYS A 197 29.06 -8.95 0.53
CA LYS A 197 29.13 -8.77 -0.91
C LYS A 197 27.71 -8.70 -1.46
N LEU A 198 27.34 -7.57 -2.02
CA LEU A 198 25.98 -7.31 -2.50
C LEU A 198 25.98 -7.16 -4.01
N LEU A 199 25.09 -7.87 -4.70
CA LEU A 199 24.69 -7.58 -6.08
C LEU A 199 23.39 -6.72 -6.02
N PRO A 200 23.51 -5.39 -6.14
CA PRO A 200 22.31 -4.55 -6.12
C PRO A 200 21.67 -4.50 -7.51
N VAL A 201 20.34 -4.60 -7.53
CA VAL A 201 19.52 -4.46 -8.73
C VAL A 201 18.62 -3.25 -8.53
N GLY A 202 18.69 -2.29 -9.45
CA GLY A 202 17.87 -1.06 -9.42
C GLY A 202 16.59 -1.19 -10.24
N LYS A 203 15.87 -0.05 -10.35
CA LYS A 203 14.69 0.10 -11.21
C LYS A 203 15.01 -0.38 -12.63
N ASP A 204 14.07 -1.03 -13.28
CA ASP A 204 14.17 -1.60 -14.63
C ASP A 204 15.34 -2.61 -14.80
N GLY A 205 15.79 -3.22 -13.70
CA GLY A 205 16.87 -4.20 -13.71
C GLY A 205 18.27 -3.59 -13.91
N VAL A 206 18.43 -2.29 -13.70
CA VAL A 206 19.72 -1.59 -13.85
C VAL A 206 20.73 -2.16 -12.84
N LEU A 207 21.93 -2.51 -13.35
CA LEU A 207 23.05 -2.97 -12.56
C LEU A 207 24.16 -1.91 -12.49
N LEU A 208 24.96 -1.98 -11.43
CA LEU A 208 26.20 -1.20 -11.36
C LEU A 208 27.23 -1.73 -12.37
N GLN A 209 28.13 -0.86 -12.84
CA GLN A 209 29.19 -1.25 -13.80
C GLN A 209 30.18 -2.26 -13.21
N ASP A 210 30.50 -2.13 -11.93
CA ASP A 210 31.36 -3.02 -11.14
C ASP A 210 30.59 -4.18 -10.49
N LEU A 211 29.32 -4.35 -10.79
CA LEU A 211 28.36 -5.36 -10.36
C LEU A 211 28.17 -5.42 -8.84
N TYR A 212 29.22 -5.46 -8.05
CA TYR A 212 29.14 -5.73 -6.61
C TYR A 212 29.53 -4.54 -5.74
N VAL A 213 28.88 -4.43 -4.59
CA VAL A 213 29.26 -3.53 -3.50
C VAL A 213 29.72 -4.39 -2.32
N TYR A 214 30.84 -4.03 -1.73
CA TYR A 214 31.46 -4.73 -0.60
C TYR A 214 31.34 -3.89 0.67
N SER A 215 31.17 -4.56 1.82
CA SER A 215 31.29 -3.92 3.13
C SER A 215 32.76 -3.69 3.52
N GLU A 216 32.97 -2.81 4.48
CA GLU A 216 34.29 -2.62 5.10
C GLU A 216 34.71 -3.85 5.92
N THR A 217 33.75 -4.48 6.62
CA THR A 217 33.95 -5.73 7.35
C THR A 217 33.97 -6.88 6.36
N GLN A 218 35.05 -7.67 6.40
CA GLN A 218 35.23 -8.84 5.54
C GLN A 218 35.41 -10.10 6.40
N TYR A 219 34.93 -11.22 5.88
CA TYR A 219 35.10 -12.55 6.47
C TYR A 219 35.87 -13.45 5.46
N ASN A 220 36.42 -14.56 5.94
CA ASN A 220 37.16 -15.48 5.08
C ASN A 220 36.37 -15.97 3.88
N ILE A 221 35.05 -16.12 4.04
CA ILE A 221 34.09 -16.41 2.94
C ILE A 221 33.13 -15.25 2.88
N PRO A 222 33.00 -14.57 1.71
CA PRO A 222 32.05 -13.48 1.56
C PRO A 222 30.60 -13.97 1.64
N PHE A 223 29.79 -13.30 2.44
CA PHE A 223 28.34 -13.50 2.45
C PHE A 223 27.73 -12.70 1.30
N THR A 224 27.33 -13.41 0.23
CA THR A 224 26.84 -12.78 -1.00
C THR A 224 25.33 -12.82 -1.08
N LYS A 225 24.69 -11.68 -1.41
CA LYS A 225 23.23 -11.59 -1.61
C LYS A 225 22.91 -10.69 -2.80
N THR A 226 21.79 -10.98 -3.46
CA THR A 226 21.17 -10.08 -4.44
C THR A 226 20.01 -9.35 -3.76
N VAL A 227 19.93 -8.04 -3.92
CA VAL A 227 18.83 -7.22 -3.37
C VAL A 227 18.37 -6.23 -4.44
N THR A 228 17.07 -6.18 -4.67
CA THR A 228 16.44 -5.18 -5.53
C THR A 228 16.09 -3.95 -4.71
N PHE A 229 16.45 -2.78 -5.22
CA PHE A 229 16.20 -1.49 -4.60
C PHE A 229 15.18 -0.70 -5.43
N GLU A 230 14.17 -0.19 -4.75
CA GLU A 230 13.21 0.73 -5.34
C GLU A 230 13.83 2.12 -5.47
N GLN A 231 13.57 2.79 -6.58
CA GLN A 231 14.14 4.11 -6.88
C GLN A 231 13.06 5.05 -7.40
N ASP A 232 12.90 6.21 -6.73
CA ASP A 232 11.96 7.28 -7.11
C ASP A 232 12.63 8.24 -8.12
N ILE A 233 13.10 7.69 -9.23
CA ILE A 233 13.77 8.44 -10.30
C ILE A 233 12.98 8.19 -11.58
N GLU A 234 12.43 9.26 -12.15
CA GLU A 234 11.62 9.18 -13.35
C GLU A 234 12.44 9.57 -14.60
N ARG A 235 12.13 8.93 -15.74
CA ARG A 235 12.88 9.14 -16.98
C ARG A 235 12.72 10.57 -17.50
N GLU A 236 11.56 11.16 -17.31
CA GLU A 236 11.16 12.49 -17.79
C GLU A 236 11.99 13.61 -17.17
N ASP A 237 12.58 13.40 -15.99
CA ASP A 237 13.41 14.39 -15.30
C ASP A 237 14.82 14.54 -15.90
N TYR A 238 15.16 13.74 -16.93
CA TYR A 238 16.51 13.68 -17.46
C TYR A 238 16.57 13.93 -18.98
N PRO A 239 17.57 14.68 -19.45
CA PRO A 239 17.66 15.09 -20.85
C PRO A 239 18.01 13.93 -21.81
N SER A 240 18.50 12.79 -21.31
CA SER A 240 18.88 11.64 -22.12
C SER A 240 18.82 10.34 -21.31
N ASP A 241 18.69 9.19 -22.00
CA ASP A 241 18.74 7.86 -21.37
C ASP A 241 20.07 7.63 -20.63
N ALA A 242 21.17 8.12 -21.19
CA ALA A 242 22.48 8.01 -20.54
C ALA A 242 22.52 8.76 -19.20
N ALA A 243 21.94 9.95 -19.12
CA ALA A 243 21.84 10.74 -17.90
C ALA A 243 20.89 10.07 -16.87
N TYR A 244 19.77 9.53 -17.32
CA TYR A 244 18.84 8.78 -16.50
C TYR A 244 19.48 7.52 -15.89
N ILE A 245 20.13 6.69 -16.71
CA ILE A 245 20.83 5.48 -16.24
C ILE A 245 21.97 5.84 -15.28
N ALA A 246 22.68 6.94 -15.52
CA ALA A 246 23.74 7.41 -14.62
C ALA A 246 23.17 7.80 -13.24
N ALA A 247 22.04 8.48 -13.20
CA ALA A 247 21.34 8.84 -11.98
C ALA A 247 20.85 7.60 -11.21
N LEU A 248 20.22 6.64 -11.90
CA LEU A 248 19.81 5.36 -11.31
C LEU A 248 21.00 4.61 -10.68
N ARG A 249 22.14 4.54 -11.39
CA ARG A 249 23.36 3.89 -10.88
C ARG A 249 23.94 4.61 -9.67
N ALA A 250 23.92 5.94 -9.66
CA ALA A 250 24.43 6.73 -8.54
C ALA A 250 23.62 6.51 -7.27
N ASP A 251 22.30 6.54 -7.38
CA ASP A 251 21.39 6.28 -6.29
C ASP A 251 21.46 4.82 -5.83
N LEU A 252 21.45 3.86 -6.76
CA LEU A 252 21.62 2.43 -6.48
C LEU A 252 22.89 2.16 -5.66
N ARG A 253 24.01 2.79 -6.06
CA ARG A 253 25.28 2.67 -5.33
C ARG A 253 25.18 3.23 -3.91
N LYS A 254 24.49 4.36 -3.73
CA LYS A 254 24.28 4.96 -2.41
C LYS A 254 23.44 4.04 -1.52
N GLN A 255 22.32 3.54 -2.01
CA GLN A 255 21.45 2.62 -1.28
C GLN A 255 22.18 1.30 -0.92
N ALA A 256 22.90 0.73 -1.88
CA ALA A 256 23.69 -0.49 -1.70
C ALA A 256 24.78 -0.34 -0.64
N LYS A 257 25.52 0.79 -0.64
CA LYS A 257 26.53 1.07 0.39
C LYS A 257 25.91 1.18 1.78
N ASN A 258 24.80 1.88 1.91
CA ASN A 258 24.08 1.98 3.18
C ASN A 258 23.60 0.62 3.66
N TYR A 259 23.09 -0.21 2.76
CA TYR A 259 22.64 -1.56 3.08
C TYR A 259 23.77 -2.44 3.62
N VAL A 260 24.90 -2.55 2.91
CA VAL A 260 26.01 -3.42 3.34
C VAL A 260 26.68 -2.91 4.61
N ALA A 261 26.71 -1.60 4.86
CA ALA A 261 27.26 -1.02 6.09
C ALA A 261 26.51 -1.48 7.34
N ILE A 262 25.20 -1.73 7.22
CA ILE A 262 24.37 -2.23 8.31
C ILE A 262 24.36 -3.76 8.34
N ALA A 263 24.24 -4.41 7.18
CA ALA A 263 24.06 -5.85 7.06
C ALA A 263 25.37 -6.66 7.22
N CYS A 264 26.52 -6.03 7.34
CA CYS A 264 27.81 -6.74 7.42
C CYS A 264 28.09 -7.40 8.77
N MET A 265 27.31 -7.12 9.79
CA MET A 265 27.47 -7.69 11.13
C MET A 265 26.32 -8.65 11.44
N PRO A 266 26.57 -9.73 12.21
CA PRO A 266 25.50 -10.61 12.63
C PRO A 266 24.50 -9.86 13.52
N THR A 267 23.25 -10.23 13.38
CA THR A 267 22.20 -9.72 14.28
C THR A 267 22.35 -10.39 15.64
N ILE A 268 22.46 -9.59 16.69
CA ILE A 268 22.55 -10.09 18.06
C ILE A 268 21.21 -9.79 18.74
N ASN A 269 20.49 -10.85 19.09
CA ASN A 269 19.26 -10.75 19.84
C ASN A 269 19.48 -11.28 21.26
N TYR A 270 19.00 -10.52 22.22
CA TYR A 270 19.03 -10.91 23.62
C TYR A 270 17.60 -11.21 24.08
N THR A 271 17.42 -12.38 24.69
CA THR A 271 16.15 -12.74 25.33
C THR A 271 16.37 -12.77 26.83
N LEU A 272 15.52 -12.03 27.53
CA LEU A 272 15.61 -11.88 28.97
C LEU A 272 14.35 -12.38 29.64
N ARG A 273 14.51 -13.10 30.73
CA ARG A 273 13.47 -13.32 31.74
C ARG A 273 13.77 -12.47 32.96
N GLY A 274 12.88 -11.55 33.26
CA GLY A 274 13.05 -10.60 34.36
C GLY A 274 11.90 -9.59 34.34
N ASN A 275 11.93 -8.70 35.30
CA ASN A 275 10.93 -7.65 35.37
C ASN A 275 11.64 -6.31 35.60
N PRO A 276 11.66 -5.40 34.62
CA PRO A 276 12.26 -4.09 34.77
C PRO A 276 11.56 -3.32 35.89
N GLU A 277 12.28 -2.45 36.57
CA GLU A 277 11.75 -1.63 37.67
C GLU A 277 10.72 -0.60 37.20
N LYS A 278 10.77 -0.23 35.94
CA LYS A 278 9.84 0.72 35.30
C LYS A 278 9.12 0.02 34.13
N ALA A 279 7.91 0.46 33.85
CA ALA A 279 7.21 0.06 32.64
C ALA A 279 8.07 0.41 31.41
N THR A 280 8.26 -0.57 30.56
CA THR A 280 9.14 -0.50 29.40
C THR A 280 8.38 -1.00 28.19
N ASP A 281 8.40 -0.25 27.12
CA ASP A 281 7.68 -0.59 25.89
C ASP A 281 8.63 -0.84 24.71
N ILE A 282 8.06 -1.26 23.59
CA ILE A 282 8.82 -1.48 22.35
C ILE A 282 9.51 -0.17 21.95
N GLY A 283 10.80 -0.29 21.61
CA GLY A 283 11.67 0.81 21.26
C GLY A 283 12.40 1.45 22.43
N ASP A 284 11.96 1.23 23.68
CA ASP A 284 12.62 1.82 24.85
C ASP A 284 14.05 1.30 24.99
N ILE A 285 14.94 2.20 25.35
CA ILE A 285 16.37 1.91 25.55
C ILE A 285 16.56 1.38 26.96
N ILE A 286 17.24 0.24 27.06
CA ILE A 286 17.60 -0.38 28.31
C ILE A 286 19.08 -0.76 28.31
N GLU A 287 19.71 -0.65 29.47
CA GLU A 287 21.06 -1.11 29.73
C GLU A 287 21.01 -2.54 30.31
N VAL A 288 21.68 -3.47 29.67
CA VAL A 288 21.75 -4.89 30.13
C VAL A 288 23.16 -5.24 30.57
N LYS A 289 23.27 -5.69 31.82
CA LYS A 289 24.58 -6.05 32.42
C LYS A 289 24.55 -7.48 32.93
N ASP A 290 25.39 -8.35 32.34
CA ASP A 290 25.66 -9.70 32.85
C ASP A 290 27.15 -10.05 32.66
N ALA A 291 27.90 -9.83 33.70
CA ALA A 291 29.33 -10.10 33.69
C ALA A 291 29.71 -11.58 33.49
N ARG A 292 28.77 -12.51 33.71
CA ARG A 292 29.01 -13.97 33.54
C ARG A 292 29.22 -14.36 32.09
N ILE A 293 28.54 -13.66 31.19
CA ILE A 293 28.57 -13.88 29.73
C ILE A 293 29.20 -12.68 28.99
N GLY A 294 29.80 -11.74 29.74
CA GLY A 294 30.49 -10.58 29.17
C GLY A 294 29.56 -9.56 28.47
N VAL A 295 28.31 -9.50 28.89
CA VAL A 295 27.31 -8.55 28.30
C VAL A 295 27.27 -7.29 29.15
N ASP A 296 27.58 -6.16 28.51
CA ASP A 296 27.31 -4.79 29.00
C ASP A 296 26.93 -3.94 27.78
N VAL A 297 25.62 -3.86 27.49
CA VAL A 297 25.13 -3.25 26.26
C VAL A 297 23.94 -2.34 26.53
N LEU A 298 23.90 -1.24 25.78
CA LEU A 298 22.73 -0.39 25.65
C LEU A 298 21.96 -0.85 24.42
N THR A 299 20.70 -1.25 24.59
CA THR A 299 19.92 -1.89 23.54
C THR A 299 18.45 -1.47 23.61
N LYS A 300 17.67 -1.77 22.55
CA LYS A 300 16.25 -1.44 22.46
C LYS A 300 15.39 -2.68 22.64
N VAL A 301 14.23 -2.51 23.28
CA VAL A 301 13.19 -3.54 23.34
C VAL A 301 12.58 -3.74 21.97
N ILE A 302 12.61 -4.97 21.45
CA ILE A 302 12.03 -5.34 20.15
C ILE A 302 10.77 -6.17 20.28
N SER A 303 10.61 -6.90 21.38
CA SER A 303 9.36 -7.62 21.67
C SER A 303 9.22 -7.89 23.16
N TYR A 304 7.98 -8.18 23.57
CA TYR A 304 7.70 -8.64 24.93
C TYR A 304 6.58 -9.68 24.98
N GLU A 305 6.64 -10.53 26.02
CA GLU A 305 5.50 -11.29 26.53
C GLU A 305 5.12 -10.74 27.90
N TYR A 306 3.88 -10.31 28.05
CA TYR A 306 3.34 -9.64 29.24
C TYR A 306 2.19 -10.40 29.85
N ASP A 307 2.22 -10.60 31.16
CA ASP A 307 1.11 -11.19 31.93
C ASP A 307 0.12 -10.09 32.33
N ALA A 308 -0.99 -10.02 31.63
CA ALA A 308 -2.04 -9.03 31.87
C ALA A 308 -2.81 -9.23 33.20
N ILE A 309 -2.62 -10.35 33.89
CA ILE A 309 -3.21 -10.60 35.21
C ILE A 309 -2.36 -9.99 36.30
N THR A 310 -1.05 -10.28 36.27
CA THR A 310 -0.11 -9.85 37.30
C THR A 310 0.57 -8.50 36.98
N ASN A 311 0.35 -7.97 35.79
CA ASN A 311 0.99 -6.77 35.24
C ASN A 311 2.54 -6.87 35.27
N LYS A 312 3.07 -8.02 34.83
CA LYS A 312 4.51 -8.29 34.83
C LYS A 312 4.97 -8.83 33.47
N TYR A 313 6.22 -8.51 33.14
CA TYR A 313 6.84 -9.13 31.96
C TYR A 313 7.20 -10.59 32.26
N VAL A 314 6.92 -11.45 31.31
CA VAL A 314 7.36 -12.85 31.29
C VAL A 314 8.68 -12.95 30.59
N THR A 315 8.76 -12.33 29.43
CA THR A 315 9.96 -12.28 28.59
C THR A 315 10.08 -10.90 27.94
N LEU A 316 11.29 -10.42 27.80
CA LEU A 316 11.64 -9.24 27.01
C LEU A 316 12.72 -9.65 26.01
N GLU A 317 12.58 -9.23 24.77
CA GLU A 317 13.60 -9.39 23.74
C GLU A 317 14.15 -8.02 23.35
N PHE A 318 15.45 -7.95 23.19
CA PHE A 318 16.13 -6.75 22.73
C PHE A 318 17.25 -7.05 21.77
N GLY A 319 17.63 -6.07 21.00
CA GLY A 319 18.64 -6.18 19.96
C GLY A 319 18.53 -5.07 18.96
N ASN A 320 19.08 -5.30 17.80
CA ASN A 320 18.85 -4.41 16.68
C ASN A 320 17.45 -4.67 16.10
N PHE A 321 16.73 -3.60 15.75
CA PHE A 321 15.47 -3.73 15.03
C PHE A 321 15.72 -4.46 13.72
N THR A 322 15.29 -5.71 13.65
CA THR A 322 15.16 -6.42 12.38
C THR A 322 13.66 -6.43 12.04
N PRO A 323 13.23 -5.91 10.90
CA PRO A 323 11.81 -5.96 10.51
C PRO A 323 11.38 -7.43 10.37
N LYS A 324 10.74 -7.98 11.40
CA LYS A 324 10.25 -9.38 11.40
C LYS A 324 8.94 -9.55 10.61
N LEU A 325 8.25 -8.45 10.25
CA LEU A 325 7.08 -8.52 9.39
C LEU A 325 7.45 -9.01 7.97
N SER A 326 8.68 -8.68 7.53
CA SER A 326 9.20 -9.15 6.24
C SER A 326 9.40 -10.66 6.17
N SER A 327 9.60 -11.38 7.28
CA SER A 327 9.82 -12.84 7.22
C SER A 327 8.52 -13.62 7.05
N LEU A 328 7.43 -13.25 7.71
CA LEU A 328 6.11 -13.86 7.48
C LEU A 328 5.53 -13.47 6.11
N MET A 329 5.76 -12.23 5.67
CA MET A 329 5.36 -11.80 4.34
C MET A 329 6.39 -12.12 3.26
N SER A 330 7.68 -12.35 3.57
CA SER A 330 8.65 -12.83 2.59
C SER A 330 8.40 -14.29 2.22
N ASP A 331 7.88 -15.10 3.11
CA ASP A 331 7.45 -16.47 2.76
C ASP A 331 6.21 -16.42 1.85
N ILE A 332 5.25 -15.54 2.14
CA ILE A 332 4.09 -15.28 1.28
C ILE A 332 4.52 -14.56 -0.02
N LYS A 333 5.41 -13.57 0.06
CA LYS A 333 5.94 -12.87 -1.13
C LYS A 333 6.87 -13.75 -1.97
N ALA A 334 7.67 -14.64 -1.40
CA ALA A 334 8.48 -15.58 -2.15
C ALA A 334 7.58 -16.54 -2.95
N GLU A 335 6.52 -17.03 -2.34
CA GLU A 335 5.53 -17.88 -3.01
C GLU A 335 4.75 -17.09 -4.07
N THR A 336 4.34 -15.86 -3.76
CA THR A 336 3.66 -14.96 -4.71
C THR A 336 4.62 -14.48 -5.81
N SER A 337 5.89 -14.19 -5.52
CA SER A 337 6.89 -13.79 -6.52
C SER A 337 7.24 -14.94 -7.47
N ILE A 338 7.27 -16.18 -6.99
CA ILE A 338 7.41 -17.37 -7.82
C ILE A 338 6.18 -17.54 -8.71
N GLN A 339 4.98 -17.31 -8.18
CA GLN A 339 3.73 -17.37 -8.96
C GLN A 339 3.66 -16.24 -10.00
N ILE A 340 4.08 -15.02 -9.64
CA ILE A 340 4.16 -13.88 -10.57
C ILE A 340 5.24 -14.11 -11.64
N ALA A 341 6.42 -14.63 -11.28
CA ALA A 341 7.47 -14.96 -12.24
C ALA A 341 7.02 -16.07 -13.22
N ASN A 342 6.31 -17.08 -12.72
CA ASN A 342 5.73 -18.14 -13.54
C ASN A 342 4.60 -17.58 -14.43
N ALA A 343 3.72 -16.73 -13.91
CA ALA A 343 2.68 -16.07 -14.69
C ALA A 343 3.26 -15.13 -15.75
N THR A 344 4.29 -14.36 -15.40
CA THR A 344 5.01 -13.48 -16.35
C THR A 344 5.72 -14.28 -17.43
N SER A 345 6.34 -15.42 -17.07
CA SER A 345 6.95 -16.32 -18.05
C SER A 345 5.91 -16.90 -19.01
N ASN A 346 4.74 -17.32 -18.50
CA ASN A 346 3.65 -17.82 -19.32
C ASN A 346 3.07 -16.73 -20.22
N ILE A 347 2.88 -15.51 -19.72
CA ILE A 347 2.44 -14.34 -20.51
C ILE A 347 3.45 -14.05 -21.62
N ASN A 348 4.76 -14.09 -21.33
CA ASN A 348 5.79 -13.86 -22.35
C ASN A 348 5.79 -14.95 -23.43
N VAL A 349 5.52 -16.19 -23.07
CA VAL A 349 5.36 -17.30 -24.06
C VAL A 349 4.13 -17.05 -24.93
N GLU A 350 2.99 -16.64 -24.35
CA GLU A 350 1.78 -16.30 -25.09
C GLU A 350 1.97 -15.06 -25.97
N VAL A 351 2.62 -14.01 -25.46
CA VAL A 351 2.92 -12.80 -26.23
C VAL A 351 3.84 -13.10 -27.40
N ASN A 352 4.89 -13.91 -27.22
CA ASN A 352 5.76 -14.34 -28.31
C ASN A 352 4.98 -15.17 -29.35
N GLY A 353 4.08 -16.05 -28.91
CA GLY A 353 3.20 -16.78 -29.81
C GLY A 353 2.27 -15.86 -30.63
N ILE A 354 1.76 -14.78 -30.02
CA ILE A 354 0.96 -13.76 -30.71
C ILE A 354 1.82 -12.97 -31.70
N VAL A 355 3.04 -12.60 -31.33
CA VAL A 355 3.99 -11.89 -32.21
C VAL A 355 4.32 -12.75 -33.43
N ASP A 356 4.59 -14.04 -33.23
CA ASP A 356 4.83 -15.00 -34.33
C ASP A 356 3.60 -15.14 -35.24
N ALA A 357 2.40 -15.20 -34.66
CA ALA A 357 1.15 -15.24 -35.43
C ALA A 357 0.89 -13.96 -36.22
N ILE A 358 1.17 -12.78 -35.62
CA ILE A 358 1.08 -11.49 -36.33
C ILE A 358 2.09 -11.42 -37.46
N THR A 359 3.32 -11.92 -37.27
CA THR A 359 4.35 -11.96 -38.29
C THR A 359 3.93 -12.85 -39.46
N ALA A 360 3.36 -14.04 -39.18
CA ALA A 360 2.81 -14.93 -40.19
C ALA A 360 1.62 -14.30 -40.92
N LEU A 361 0.74 -13.60 -40.19
CA LEU A 361 -0.40 -12.89 -40.77
C LEU A 361 0.04 -11.76 -41.69
N ASN A 362 1.06 -10.97 -41.30
CA ASN A 362 1.62 -9.92 -42.12
C ASN A 362 2.26 -10.47 -43.43
N SER A 363 2.90 -11.64 -43.35
CA SER A 363 3.42 -12.31 -44.55
C SER A 363 2.30 -12.74 -45.51
N LEU A 364 1.19 -13.29 -44.95
CA LEU A 364 0.00 -13.64 -45.74
C LEU A 364 -0.70 -12.39 -46.35
N VAL A 365 -0.72 -11.27 -45.62
CA VAL A 365 -1.26 -10.02 -46.13
C VAL A 365 -0.40 -9.52 -47.30
N THR A 366 0.91 -9.61 -47.17
CA THR A 366 1.83 -9.20 -48.26
C THR A 366 1.64 -10.08 -49.52
N GLU A 367 1.51 -11.42 -49.35
CA GLU A 367 1.19 -12.33 -50.47
C GLU A 367 -0.17 -12.00 -51.09
N LEU A 368 -1.20 -11.70 -50.26
CA LEU A 368 -2.52 -11.30 -50.77
C LEU A 368 -2.50 -9.92 -51.46
N GLU A 369 -1.64 -9.01 -51.05
CA GLU A 369 -1.46 -7.72 -51.72
C GLU A 369 -0.74 -7.86 -53.07
N GLU A 370 0.23 -8.76 -53.15
CA GLU A 370 0.88 -9.11 -54.44
C GLU A 370 -0.11 -9.78 -55.37
N ASP A 371 -0.88 -10.78 -54.93
CA ASP A 371 -1.94 -11.45 -55.72
C ASP A 371 -3.05 -10.48 -56.14
N LYS A 372 -3.32 -9.44 -55.32
CA LYS A 372 -4.37 -8.44 -55.59
C LYS A 372 -3.93 -7.42 -56.63
N GLN A 373 -2.64 -7.11 -56.71
CA GLN A 373 -2.10 -6.24 -57.75
C GLN A 373 -2.28 -6.86 -59.16
N ASP A 374 -2.23 -8.20 -59.29
CA ASP A 374 -2.47 -8.90 -60.54
C ASP A 374 -3.97 -8.99 -60.92
N LEU A 375 -4.87 -8.76 -59.96
CA LEU A 375 -6.35 -8.89 -60.14
C LEU A 375 -7.06 -7.55 -60.31
N LEU A 376 -6.41 -6.40 -59.96
CA LEU A 376 -7.00 -5.09 -60.09
C LEU A 376 -6.77 -4.52 -61.50
N GLY A 377 -7.64 -4.93 -62.43
CA GLY A 377 -7.81 -4.20 -63.67
C GLY A 377 -8.56 -2.91 -63.47
N GLU A 378 -8.36 -1.94 -64.33
CA GLU A 378 -9.13 -0.69 -64.33
C GLU A 378 -10.61 -0.96 -64.39
N GLY A 379 -11.38 -0.49 -63.40
CA GLY A 379 -12.83 -0.63 -63.25
C GLY A 379 -13.55 0.72 -63.16
N ARG A 380 -14.86 0.69 -63.12
CA ARG A 380 -15.73 1.86 -63.25
C ARG A 380 -15.52 3.00 -62.23
N TYR A 381 -14.74 2.74 -61.16
CA TYR A 381 -14.51 3.68 -60.05
C TYR A 381 -13.05 3.73 -59.59
N ILE A 382 -12.13 3.04 -60.28
CA ILE A 382 -10.72 2.97 -59.92
C ILE A 382 -9.92 3.21 -61.23
N ASP A 383 -9.16 4.29 -61.22
CA ASP A 383 -8.19 4.59 -62.29
C ASP A 383 -6.78 4.38 -61.74
N ILE A 384 -5.97 3.58 -62.45
CA ILE A 384 -4.60 3.31 -62.05
C ILE A 384 -3.69 3.94 -63.10
N THR A 385 -3.13 5.11 -62.77
CA THR A 385 -2.19 5.81 -63.61
C THR A 385 -0.87 5.95 -62.86
N ASP A 386 0.23 5.50 -63.46
CA ASP A 386 1.59 5.58 -62.88
C ASP A 386 1.73 4.96 -61.48
N ASN A 387 1.09 3.80 -61.22
CA ASN A 387 1.03 3.12 -59.92
C ASN A 387 0.25 3.89 -58.83
N ILE A 388 -0.52 4.85 -59.20
CA ILE A 388 -1.43 5.60 -58.29
C ILE A 388 -2.85 5.11 -58.55
N VAL A 389 -3.54 4.63 -57.48
CA VAL A 389 -4.94 4.25 -57.53
C VAL A 389 -5.77 5.50 -57.23
N ASN A 390 -6.50 5.97 -58.23
CA ASN A 390 -7.43 7.07 -58.09
C ASN A 390 -8.84 6.50 -57.91
N CYS A 391 -9.52 6.90 -56.85
CA CYS A 391 -10.91 6.55 -56.60
C CYS A 391 -11.78 7.82 -56.68
N ASP A 392 -12.96 7.67 -57.27
CA ASP A 392 -13.96 8.73 -57.31
C ASP A 392 -14.67 8.78 -55.93
N LEU A 393 -14.01 9.39 -54.93
CA LEU A 393 -14.56 9.57 -53.58
C LEU A 393 -15.11 10.97 -53.44
N THR A 394 -16.36 11.07 -53.06
CA THR A 394 -17.03 12.33 -52.68
C THR A 394 -16.95 12.53 -51.17
N ALA A 395 -16.74 13.77 -50.73
CA ALA A 395 -16.77 14.14 -49.33
C ALA A 395 -18.13 13.78 -48.71
N GLY A 396 -18.11 13.03 -47.61
CA GLY A 396 -19.31 12.66 -46.82
C GLY A 396 -18.99 12.75 -45.32
N ASP A 397 -19.94 12.37 -44.50
CA ASP A 397 -19.80 12.45 -43.04
C ASP A 397 -18.52 11.76 -42.56
N GLY A 398 -17.63 12.49 -41.93
CA GLY A 398 -16.39 12.02 -41.36
C GLY A 398 -15.18 11.97 -42.31
N ILE A 399 -15.32 12.38 -43.60
CA ILE A 399 -14.25 12.45 -44.58
C ILE A 399 -14.07 13.89 -45.04
N ASN A 400 -12.90 14.46 -44.84
CA ASN A 400 -12.52 15.77 -45.39
C ASN A 400 -11.53 15.59 -46.53
N ILE A 401 -11.81 16.24 -47.67
CA ILE A 401 -10.92 16.28 -48.81
C ILE A 401 -10.35 17.68 -48.86
N ASP A 402 -9.04 17.84 -48.71
CA ASP A 402 -8.40 19.15 -48.76
C ASP A 402 -8.20 19.67 -50.21
N ALA A 403 -7.69 20.89 -50.33
CA ALA A 403 -7.47 21.53 -51.61
C ALA A 403 -6.46 20.81 -52.55
N ASP A 404 -5.69 19.87 -51.98
CA ASP A 404 -4.73 19.06 -52.71
C ASP A 404 -5.23 17.64 -53.00
N ASN A 405 -6.57 17.40 -52.84
CA ASN A 405 -7.26 16.10 -52.95
C ASN A 405 -6.72 15.01 -52.00
N ALA A 406 -6.09 15.39 -50.88
CA ALA A 406 -5.71 14.45 -49.86
C ALA A 406 -6.90 14.14 -48.93
N ILE A 407 -7.13 12.84 -48.68
CA ILE A 407 -8.17 12.38 -47.76
C ILE A 407 -7.64 12.53 -46.33
N LYS A 408 -8.28 13.39 -45.56
CA LYS A 408 -8.04 13.49 -44.11
C LYS A 408 -9.28 13.01 -43.35
N LEU A 409 -9.08 12.16 -42.37
CA LEU A 409 -10.11 11.89 -41.38
C LEU A 409 -10.35 13.18 -40.60
N ALA A 410 -11.61 13.58 -40.47
CA ALA A 410 -11.98 14.68 -39.57
C ALA A 410 -11.37 14.39 -38.18
N PRO A 411 -10.73 15.35 -37.53
CA PRO A 411 -10.32 15.15 -36.14
C PRO A 411 -11.56 14.78 -35.34
N LEU A 412 -11.42 13.72 -34.50
CA LEU A 412 -12.49 13.36 -33.57
C LEU A 412 -12.75 14.58 -32.68
N SER A 413 -13.81 15.31 -33.01
CA SER A 413 -14.15 16.57 -32.34
C SER A 413 -14.92 16.40 -31.05
N MET A 414 -15.27 15.16 -30.69
CA MET A 414 -16.11 14.88 -29.54
C MET A 414 -15.56 13.70 -28.72
N ILE A 415 -15.53 13.86 -27.42
CA ILE A 415 -15.24 12.80 -26.44
C ILE A 415 -16.46 12.67 -25.54
N GLU A 416 -17.03 11.48 -25.46
CA GLU A 416 -18.06 11.13 -24.50
C GLU A 416 -17.42 10.38 -23.33
N ILE A 417 -17.61 10.87 -22.10
CA ILE A 417 -17.11 10.26 -20.86
C ILE A 417 -18.29 9.84 -20.02
N LYS A 418 -18.30 8.57 -19.63
CA LYS A 418 -19.27 8.01 -18.69
C LYS A 418 -18.51 7.24 -17.63
N ASP A 419 -18.42 7.77 -16.41
CA ASP A 419 -17.63 7.15 -15.36
C ASP A 419 -18.23 7.35 -13.97
N ASN A 420 -17.86 6.44 -13.06
CA ASN A 420 -18.11 6.57 -11.64
C ASN A 420 -16.95 7.29 -10.98
N ILE A 421 -17.22 8.42 -10.38
CA ILE A 421 -16.22 9.33 -9.80
C ILE A 421 -16.58 9.66 -8.35
N ILE A 422 -15.67 10.29 -7.65
CA ILE A 422 -15.94 10.87 -6.32
C ILE A 422 -16.15 12.37 -6.49
N ALA A 423 -17.35 12.83 -6.17
CA ALA A 423 -17.68 14.25 -6.09
C ALA A 423 -17.36 14.77 -4.70
N THR A 424 -16.55 15.81 -4.60
CA THR A 424 -16.29 16.52 -3.32
C THR A 424 -17.20 17.74 -3.27
N VAL A 425 -18.07 17.80 -2.26
CA VAL A 425 -18.99 18.92 -2.02
C VAL A 425 -18.47 19.75 -0.86
N ASP A 426 -18.28 21.04 -1.10
CA ASP A 426 -17.94 22.04 -0.07
C ASP A 426 -18.89 23.22 -0.17
N THR A 427 -19.76 23.32 0.82
CA THR A 427 -20.83 24.36 0.93
C THR A 427 -21.72 24.37 -0.34
N ASN A 428 -21.42 25.19 -1.34
CA ASN A 428 -22.18 25.36 -2.57
C ASN A 428 -21.34 25.02 -3.82
N VAL A 429 -20.24 24.27 -3.65
CA VAL A 429 -19.32 23.96 -4.73
C VAL A 429 -19.10 22.44 -4.78
N ILE A 430 -19.21 21.87 -5.97
CA ILE A 430 -18.83 20.47 -6.24
C ILE A 430 -17.56 20.48 -7.07
N THR A 431 -16.55 19.77 -6.63
CA THR A 431 -15.31 19.55 -7.39
C THR A 431 -15.19 18.10 -7.82
N LEU A 432 -14.89 17.87 -9.09
CA LEU A 432 -14.74 16.58 -9.73
C LEU A 432 -13.40 16.52 -10.45
N PHE A 433 -12.75 15.38 -10.41
CA PHE A 433 -11.56 15.10 -11.21
C PHE A 433 -11.86 13.96 -12.18
N ILE A 434 -11.78 14.25 -13.47
CA ILE A 434 -12.10 13.30 -14.53
C ILE A 434 -10.85 12.97 -15.33
N ASN A 435 -10.57 11.68 -15.47
CA ASN A 435 -9.47 11.20 -16.29
C ASN A 435 -9.87 11.19 -17.78
N LEU A 436 -9.05 11.85 -18.58
CA LEU A 436 -9.26 11.93 -20.02
C LEU A 436 -8.64 10.72 -20.71
N PRO A 437 -9.31 10.15 -21.71
CA PRO A 437 -8.77 9.01 -22.47
C PRO A 437 -7.60 9.41 -23.40
N ARG A 438 -7.42 10.69 -23.64
CA ARG A 438 -6.33 11.28 -24.44
C ARG A 438 -6.03 12.70 -23.98
N PRO A 439 -4.80 13.24 -24.25
CA PRO A 439 -4.50 14.65 -23.96
C PRO A 439 -5.39 15.60 -24.78
N ILE A 440 -5.78 16.71 -24.17
CA ILE A 440 -6.56 17.78 -24.81
C ILE A 440 -5.91 19.11 -24.45
N ASP A 441 -5.53 19.88 -25.48
CA ASP A 441 -4.97 21.24 -25.31
C ASP A 441 -6.07 22.31 -25.24
N THR A 442 -7.18 22.09 -25.93
CA THR A 442 -8.36 22.97 -25.96
C THR A 442 -9.64 22.12 -25.85
N TYR A 443 -10.64 22.62 -25.14
CA TYR A 443 -11.90 21.90 -24.97
C TYR A 443 -13.07 22.85 -24.70
N ASN A 444 -14.27 22.35 -24.99
CA ASN A 444 -15.51 22.93 -24.56
C ASN A 444 -16.43 21.82 -24.03
N ILE A 445 -17.09 22.06 -22.89
CA ILE A 445 -18.05 21.11 -22.34
C ILE A 445 -19.45 21.45 -22.92
N GLU A 446 -19.96 20.63 -23.83
CA GLU A 446 -21.25 20.86 -24.45
C GLU A 446 -22.44 20.44 -23.58
N SER A 447 -22.26 19.33 -22.86
CA SER A 447 -23.28 18.87 -21.91
C SER A 447 -22.65 18.11 -20.75
N TYR A 448 -23.27 18.18 -19.59
CA TYR A 448 -22.93 17.39 -18.42
C TYR A 448 -24.16 16.89 -17.71
N SER A 449 -24.05 15.73 -17.08
CA SER A 449 -25.04 15.19 -16.16
C SER A 449 -24.29 14.50 -15.01
N LEU A 450 -24.63 14.85 -13.79
CA LEU A 450 -23.99 14.33 -12.58
C LEU A 450 -25.06 13.79 -11.64
N LYS A 451 -24.95 12.54 -11.25
CA LYS A 451 -25.81 11.89 -10.26
C LYS A 451 -25.02 11.63 -9.00
N ILE A 452 -25.34 12.33 -7.91
CA ILE A 452 -24.69 12.19 -6.60
C ILE A 452 -25.52 11.28 -5.71
N TYR A 453 -24.89 10.25 -5.14
CA TYR A 453 -25.51 9.32 -4.21
C TYR A 453 -25.20 9.74 -2.77
N THR A 454 -26.18 10.28 -2.05
CA THR A 454 -25.99 10.81 -0.68
C THR A 454 -25.84 9.75 0.40
N THR A 455 -26.22 8.48 0.13
CA THR A 455 -26.00 7.33 1.02
C THR A 455 -25.77 6.06 0.21
N GLN A 456 -25.01 5.11 0.76
CA GLN A 456 -24.91 3.77 0.16
C GLN A 456 -26.27 3.06 0.24
N GLY A 457 -26.79 2.61 -0.89
CA GLY A 457 -28.08 1.92 -0.98
C GLY A 457 -29.24 2.81 -1.40
N ALA A 458 -30.39 2.71 -0.76
CA ALA A 458 -31.62 3.43 -1.11
C ALA A 458 -31.64 4.93 -0.73
N GLY A 459 -30.50 5.62 -0.80
CA GLY A 459 -30.40 7.04 -0.50
C GLY A 459 -30.97 7.92 -1.62
N THR A 460 -31.13 9.21 -1.33
CA THR A 460 -31.60 10.19 -2.29
C THR A 460 -30.52 10.45 -3.32
N THR A 461 -30.84 10.35 -4.61
CA THR A 461 -30.00 10.76 -5.71
C THR A 461 -30.24 12.23 -6.00
N ILE A 462 -29.20 13.02 -6.16
CA ILE A 462 -29.26 14.40 -6.62
C ILE A 462 -28.80 14.40 -8.07
N ASP A 463 -29.67 14.77 -8.99
CA ASP A 463 -29.37 14.89 -10.42
C ASP A 463 -29.06 16.35 -10.72
N ILE A 464 -27.88 16.60 -11.28
CA ILE A 464 -27.40 17.92 -11.69
C ILE A 464 -27.01 17.84 -13.16
N ASP A 465 -27.59 18.68 -13.98
CA ASP A 465 -27.29 18.77 -15.40
C ASP A 465 -27.28 20.23 -15.90
N ASN A 466 -26.93 20.43 -17.17
CA ASN A 466 -26.87 21.75 -17.80
C ASN A 466 -28.22 22.42 -18.00
N THR A 467 -29.33 21.83 -17.58
CA THR A 467 -30.67 22.44 -17.62
C THR A 467 -31.01 23.20 -16.34
N ILE A 468 -30.23 23.05 -15.27
CA ILE A 468 -30.42 23.73 -13.97
C ILE A 468 -29.85 25.14 -14.05
N ALA A 469 -30.70 26.13 -14.02
CA ALA A 469 -30.35 27.54 -14.30
C ALA A 469 -29.43 28.18 -13.27
N ASP A 470 -29.42 27.70 -12.03
CA ASP A 470 -28.66 28.27 -10.90
C ASP A 470 -27.29 27.62 -10.69
N ILE A 471 -26.91 26.63 -11.53
CA ILE A 471 -25.59 25.99 -11.46
C ILE A 471 -24.69 26.52 -12.56
N THR A 472 -23.54 27.02 -12.17
CA THR A 472 -22.47 27.45 -13.08
C THR A 472 -21.35 26.43 -13.12
N LEU A 473 -20.86 26.12 -14.31
CA LEU A 473 -19.76 25.19 -14.55
C LEU A 473 -18.48 25.99 -14.86
N ALA A 474 -17.40 25.66 -14.18
CA ALA A 474 -16.05 26.02 -14.54
C ALA A 474 -15.18 24.76 -14.69
N SER A 475 -14.20 24.79 -15.55
CA SER A 475 -13.31 23.65 -15.75
C SER A 475 -11.89 24.09 -16.02
N GLU A 476 -10.90 23.29 -15.57
CA GLU A 476 -9.48 23.55 -15.74
C GLU A 476 -8.75 22.23 -16.04
N ILE A 477 -7.76 22.30 -16.95
CA ILE A 477 -6.86 21.17 -17.21
C ILE A 477 -5.80 21.15 -16.10
N VAL A 478 -5.86 20.14 -15.23
CA VAL A 478 -4.89 19.94 -14.15
C VAL A 478 -3.59 19.36 -14.70
N ASN A 479 -3.68 18.45 -15.68
CA ASN A 479 -2.58 17.88 -16.44
C ASN A 479 -3.10 17.28 -17.74
N ASP A 480 -2.22 16.83 -18.63
CA ASP A 480 -2.55 16.32 -19.96
C ASP A 480 -3.71 15.30 -20.00
N TYR A 481 -3.98 14.63 -18.88
CA TYR A 481 -4.97 13.55 -18.78
C TYR A 481 -6.01 13.76 -17.70
N THR A 482 -6.04 14.91 -17.03
CA THR A 482 -6.99 15.14 -15.93
C THR A 482 -7.65 16.50 -16.06
N LEU A 483 -8.97 16.49 -16.13
CA LEU A 483 -9.82 17.67 -16.11
C LEU A 483 -10.43 17.83 -14.71
N GLU A 484 -10.26 19.01 -14.13
CA GLU A 484 -10.99 19.42 -12.93
C GLU A 484 -12.25 20.18 -13.37
N ILE A 485 -13.41 19.77 -12.88
CA ILE A 485 -14.67 20.43 -13.10
C ILE A 485 -15.20 20.93 -11.77
N THR A 486 -15.53 22.20 -11.72
CA THR A 486 -16.13 22.87 -10.58
C THR A 486 -17.53 23.32 -10.93
N LEU A 487 -18.54 22.82 -10.22
CA LEU A 487 -19.93 23.26 -10.32
C LEU A 487 -20.25 24.13 -9.12
N THR A 488 -20.66 25.37 -9.35
CA THR A 488 -21.06 26.31 -8.29
C THR A 488 -22.58 26.47 -8.31
N ASP A 489 -23.22 26.17 -7.20
CA ASP A 489 -24.66 26.29 -6.98
C ASP A 489 -25.01 27.61 -6.32
N ALA A 490 -25.71 28.47 -7.06
CA ALA A 490 -26.24 29.73 -6.53
C ALA A 490 -27.68 29.58 -5.96
N GLY A 491 -28.34 28.43 -6.19
CA GLY A 491 -29.74 28.19 -5.87
C GLY A 491 -30.03 27.40 -4.59
N GLU A 492 -29.02 27.13 -3.73
CA GLU A 492 -29.17 26.37 -2.48
C GLU A 492 -29.53 24.87 -2.66
N THR A 493 -29.42 24.29 -3.86
CA THR A 493 -29.71 22.86 -4.14
C THR A 493 -28.80 21.93 -3.35
N LEU A 494 -27.56 22.39 -3.06
CA LEU A 494 -26.53 21.65 -2.36
C LEU A 494 -26.50 21.91 -0.85
N THR A 495 -27.45 22.69 -0.32
CA THR A 495 -27.46 23.08 1.09
C THR A 495 -27.49 21.86 2.01
N GLY A 496 -26.53 21.80 2.93
CA GLY A 496 -26.40 20.71 3.90
C GLY A 496 -25.62 19.48 3.41
N LEU A 497 -25.10 19.51 2.18
CA LEU A 497 -24.21 18.50 1.63
C LEU A 497 -22.77 19.00 1.76
N ALA A 498 -22.01 18.44 2.70
CA ALA A 498 -20.56 18.65 2.79
C ALA A 498 -19.86 17.32 2.93
N GLY A 499 -18.88 17.05 2.08
CA GLY A 499 -18.11 15.81 2.09
C GLY A 499 -17.84 15.23 0.71
N ALA A 500 -17.33 13.99 0.68
CA ALA A 500 -17.07 13.25 -0.53
C ALA A 500 -18.20 12.23 -0.78
N TYR A 501 -18.74 12.21 -1.97
CA TYR A 501 -19.85 11.35 -2.39
C TYR A 501 -19.50 10.55 -3.63
N ASN A 502 -20.03 9.32 -3.72
CA ASN A 502 -20.00 8.58 -4.96
C ASN A 502 -20.93 9.24 -5.97
N ALA A 503 -20.47 9.45 -7.19
CA ALA A 503 -21.23 10.06 -8.25
C ALA A 503 -21.01 9.32 -9.57
N TYR A 504 -21.98 9.43 -10.46
CA TYR A 504 -21.87 9.02 -11.86
C TYR A 504 -21.88 10.28 -12.73
N ALA A 505 -20.82 10.48 -13.49
CA ALA A 505 -20.70 11.62 -14.40
C ALA A 505 -20.83 11.16 -15.86
N GLU A 506 -21.56 11.93 -16.64
CA GLU A 506 -21.67 11.82 -18.10
C GLU A 506 -21.35 13.18 -18.70
N LEU A 507 -20.30 13.26 -19.53
CA LEU A 507 -19.83 14.50 -20.15
C LEU A 507 -19.64 14.32 -21.64
N ILE A 508 -19.99 15.36 -22.41
CA ILE A 508 -19.65 15.50 -23.82
C ILE A 508 -18.70 16.68 -23.94
N ILE A 509 -17.45 16.39 -24.34
CA ILE A 509 -16.38 17.36 -24.52
C ILE A 509 -16.07 17.47 -26.02
N THR A 510 -16.01 18.69 -26.52
CA THR A 510 -15.60 19.00 -27.89
C THR A 510 -14.30 19.79 -27.91
N ASN A 511 -13.56 19.67 -29.01
CA ASN A 511 -12.35 20.47 -29.26
C ASN A 511 -12.72 21.82 -29.85
#